data_1e586d4bceb3a28090eae97d194b1b33
#
_entry.id   1e586d4bceb3a28090eae97d194b1b33
#
_cell.length_a   1.000
_cell.length_b   1.000
_cell.length_c   1.000
_cell.angle_alpha   90.00
_cell.angle_beta   90.00
_cell.angle_gamma   90.00
#
_symmetry.space_group_name_H-M   'P 1'
#
loop_
_entity.id
_entity.type
_entity.pdbx_description
1 polymer ?
#
loop_
_entity_poly.entity_id
_entity_poly.type
_entity_poly.pdbx_seq_one_letter_code
_entity_poly.pdbx_strand_id
1 'polypeptide(L)'
;MKNNKQYTDMKVKVSNVNQPAWTECNIHATLPAELSKLQELAYNVWWSWNTDAKDLFRYIDTEAWHRANSNPVVLMNILSYDRMVELSKDAQFMEKLNKVYDEFRAYMDTPKDKKKPTIAYFSMEYGLTHVLKIYSGGLGILAGDYIKEASDCNVDMTAIGFLYRYGYFTQTLSPEGQQIANYEAQNFSNLPITQVKEADGSNMVIEVPYPGRTVKAYLWKVAVGRMDLYLLDTDNEMNSEWDRQITHQLYGGDWENRIKQEILLGIGGMLALNKLGIKKDVYHCNEGHAALMGLQRMVDLVQGEGLTFNQAKEVVRASGLYTCHTPVPAGHD
;
A
#
# COMPACT_ATOMS: atom_id res chain seq x y z
N MET A 1 14.53 9.10 72.98
CA MET A 1 13.94 7.99 72.23
C MET A 1 13.26 8.54 71.00
N LYS A 2 13.90 8.42 69.81
CA LYS A 2 13.32 8.88 68.55
C LYS A 2 12.66 7.68 67.87
N ASN A 3 11.32 7.70 67.74
CA ASN A 3 10.58 6.71 66.99
C ASN A 3 10.78 6.95 65.48
N ASN A 4 11.60 6.13 64.84
CA ASN A 4 11.64 6.03 63.39
C ASN A 4 10.46 5.16 62.93
N LYS A 5 9.41 5.79 62.44
CA LYS A 5 8.39 5.08 61.65
C LYS A 5 8.98 4.86 60.25
N GLN A 6 9.35 3.61 59.98
CA GLN A 6 9.62 3.16 58.59
C GLN A 6 8.29 3.18 57.83
N TYR A 7 8.16 4.08 56.86
CA TYR A 7 7.10 4.00 55.86
C TYR A 7 7.55 2.97 54.84
N THR A 8 6.90 1.83 54.78
CA THR A 8 7.02 0.85 53.71
C THR A 8 6.26 1.41 52.52
N ASP A 9 6.98 1.74 51.46
CA ASP A 9 6.42 2.09 50.14
C ASP A 9 5.57 0.92 49.66
N MET A 10 4.27 1.04 49.73
CA MET A 10 3.32 0.09 49.19
C MET A 10 3.21 0.35 47.69
N LYS A 11 3.88 -0.44 46.84
CA LYS A 11 3.68 -0.42 45.40
C LYS A 11 2.31 -1.04 45.09
N VAL A 12 1.31 -0.19 44.90
CA VAL A 12 0.02 -0.64 44.37
C VAL A 12 0.23 -0.96 42.86
N LYS A 13 0.16 -2.23 42.49
CA LYS A 13 -0.01 -2.61 41.09
C LYS A 13 -1.43 -2.24 40.68
N VAL A 14 -1.57 -1.14 39.96
CA VAL A 14 -2.81 -0.83 39.24
C VAL A 14 -2.90 -1.83 38.08
N SER A 15 -3.78 -2.81 38.20
CA SER A 15 -4.12 -3.65 37.06
C SER A 15 -5.05 -2.85 36.14
N ASN A 16 -4.70 -2.74 34.86
CA ASN A 16 -5.50 -2.09 33.81
C ASN A 16 -6.79 -2.87 33.46
N VAL A 17 -7.37 -3.59 34.41
CA VAL A 17 -8.54 -4.47 34.19
C VAL A 17 -9.79 -3.72 33.76
N ASN A 18 -9.83 -2.40 33.93
CA ASN A 18 -10.98 -1.57 33.59
C ASN A 18 -10.76 -0.58 32.47
N GLN A 19 -9.68 -0.73 31.70
CA GLN A 19 -9.58 0.05 30.46
C GLN A 19 -10.44 -0.62 29.37
N PRO A 20 -11.33 0.15 28.71
CA PRO A 20 -12.13 -0.41 27.63
C PRO A 20 -11.20 -0.88 26.51
N ALA A 21 -11.32 -2.13 26.10
CA ALA A 21 -10.68 -2.65 24.91
C ALA A 21 -11.54 -2.25 23.70
N TRP A 22 -11.02 -1.36 22.87
CA TRP A 22 -11.67 -0.98 21.61
C TRP A 22 -11.29 -1.98 20.54
N THR A 23 -12.28 -2.62 19.95
CA THR A 23 -12.10 -3.47 18.77
C THR A 23 -12.80 -2.80 17.61
N GLU A 24 -12.08 -2.57 16.51
CA GLU A 24 -12.67 -2.07 15.28
C GLU A 24 -13.55 -3.19 14.70
N CYS A 25 -14.83 -2.89 14.52
CA CYS A 25 -15.79 -3.81 13.91
C CYS A 25 -16.26 -3.20 12.59
N ASN A 26 -15.77 -3.73 11.49
CA ASN A 26 -16.20 -3.33 10.14
C ASN A 26 -17.32 -4.26 9.69
N ILE A 27 -18.52 -3.72 9.53
CA ILE A 27 -19.68 -4.44 8.98
C ILE A 27 -19.77 -4.09 7.49
N HIS A 28 -19.55 -5.08 6.65
CA HIS A 28 -19.76 -4.96 5.21
C HIS A 28 -21.12 -5.52 4.80
N ALA A 29 -21.83 -4.81 3.92
CA ALA A 29 -23.05 -5.37 3.33
C ALA A 29 -22.68 -6.60 2.48
N THR A 30 -23.42 -7.69 2.68
CA THR A 30 -23.25 -8.88 1.84
C THR A 30 -23.89 -8.61 0.48
N LEU A 31 -23.08 -8.66 -0.59
CA LEU A 31 -23.58 -8.54 -1.96
C LEU A 31 -24.42 -9.77 -2.33
N PRO A 32 -25.55 -9.60 -3.04
CA PRO A 32 -26.18 -10.71 -3.75
C PRO A 32 -25.17 -11.46 -4.62
N ALA A 33 -25.31 -12.78 -4.72
CA ALA A 33 -24.35 -13.62 -5.44
C ALA A 33 -24.14 -13.18 -6.90
N GLU A 34 -25.20 -12.72 -7.54
CA GLU A 34 -25.22 -12.19 -8.91
C GLU A 34 -24.33 -10.96 -9.09
N LEU A 35 -24.13 -10.17 -8.01
CA LEU A 35 -23.32 -8.96 -8.01
C LEU A 35 -21.88 -9.19 -7.50
N SER A 36 -21.46 -10.42 -7.21
CA SER A 36 -20.11 -10.74 -6.69
C SER A 36 -18.98 -10.21 -7.59
N LYS A 37 -19.21 -10.11 -8.90
CA LYS A 37 -18.30 -9.53 -9.89
C LYS A 37 -17.90 -8.08 -9.56
N LEU A 38 -18.80 -7.30 -8.95
CA LEU A 38 -18.53 -5.93 -8.56
C LEU A 38 -17.42 -5.84 -7.51
N GLN A 39 -17.33 -6.80 -6.60
CA GLN A 39 -16.31 -6.80 -5.56
C GLN A 39 -14.92 -6.95 -6.18
N GLU A 40 -14.74 -7.88 -7.11
CA GLU A 40 -13.45 -8.07 -7.79
C GLU A 40 -13.05 -6.80 -8.57
N LEU A 41 -14.00 -6.21 -9.33
CA LEU A 41 -13.77 -4.97 -10.06
C LEU A 41 -13.41 -3.80 -9.13
N ALA A 42 -14.08 -3.67 -7.97
CA ALA A 42 -13.86 -2.56 -7.03
C ALA A 42 -12.49 -2.62 -6.36
N TYR A 43 -12.00 -3.83 -6.06
CA TYR A 43 -10.69 -4.03 -5.43
C TYR A 43 -9.52 -4.09 -6.41
N ASN A 44 -9.75 -4.07 -7.72
CA ASN A 44 -8.71 -3.90 -8.72
C ASN A 44 -8.78 -2.48 -9.27
N VAL A 45 -7.76 -1.67 -9.03
CA VAL A 45 -7.77 -0.25 -9.44
C VAL A 45 -7.77 -0.04 -10.97
N TRP A 46 -7.82 -1.10 -11.77
CA TRP A 46 -8.04 -1.06 -13.23
C TRP A 46 -9.26 -0.19 -13.59
N TRP A 47 -10.31 -0.21 -12.78
CA TRP A 47 -11.46 0.68 -12.97
C TRP A 47 -11.07 2.15 -13.05
N SER A 48 -9.94 2.56 -12.46
CA SER A 48 -9.56 3.97 -12.38
C SER A 48 -9.10 4.55 -13.71
N TRP A 49 -8.69 3.72 -14.66
CA TRP A 49 -8.34 4.14 -16.02
C TRP A 49 -9.17 3.47 -17.12
N ASN A 50 -10.09 2.57 -16.78
CA ASN A 50 -11.09 2.03 -17.70
C ASN A 50 -12.39 2.81 -17.58
N THR A 51 -12.82 3.44 -18.68
CA THR A 51 -14.00 4.31 -18.70
C THR A 51 -15.29 3.53 -18.49
N ASP A 52 -15.43 2.34 -19.12
CA ASP A 52 -16.64 1.52 -19.01
C ASP A 52 -16.81 1.00 -17.59
N ALA A 53 -15.73 0.66 -16.89
CA ALA A 53 -15.76 0.26 -15.49
C ALA A 53 -16.16 1.43 -14.56
N LYS A 54 -15.62 2.64 -14.78
CA LYS A 54 -16.07 3.83 -14.04
C LYS A 54 -17.55 4.11 -14.24
N ASP A 55 -18.02 4.04 -15.48
CA ASP A 55 -19.40 4.30 -15.84
C ASP A 55 -20.34 3.24 -15.29
N LEU A 56 -19.87 1.99 -15.14
CA LEU A 56 -20.62 0.93 -14.47
C LEU A 56 -20.89 1.29 -13.01
N PHE A 57 -19.87 1.71 -12.25
CA PHE A 57 -20.04 2.10 -10.85
C PHE A 57 -20.93 3.36 -10.70
N ARG A 58 -20.76 4.35 -11.57
CA ARG A 58 -21.61 5.53 -11.58
C ARG A 58 -23.07 5.22 -11.88
N TYR A 59 -23.32 4.24 -12.75
CA TYR A 59 -24.68 3.81 -13.12
C TYR A 59 -25.45 3.19 -11.95
N ILE A 60 -24.78 2.55 -11.00
CA ILE A 60 -25.39 1.93 -9.82
C ILE A 60 -26.27 2.94 -9.07
N ASP A 61 -25.70 4.11 -8.75
CA ASP A 61 -26.36 5.24 -8.11
C ASP A 61 -25.44 6.46 -8.24
N THR A 62 -25.82 7.42 -9.07
CA THR A 62 -25.00 8.61 -9.34
C THR A 62 -24.79 9.48 -8.10
N GLU A 63 -25.80 9.66 -7.24
CA GLU A 63 -25.67 10.45 -6.01
C GLU A 63 -24.80 9.75 -4.98
N ALA A 64 -24.99 8.44 -4.78
CA ALA A 64 -24.14 7.64 -3.90
C ALA A 64 -22.69 7.61 -4.41
N TRP A 65 -22.46 7.55 -5.71
CA TRP A 65 -21.13 7.63 -6.33
C TRP A 65 -20.42 8.94 -6.00
N HIS A 66 -21.14 10.08 -6.05
CA HIS A 66 -20.59 11.37 -5.64
C HIS A 66 -20.34 11.43 -4.13
N ARG A 67 -21.26 10.94 -3.30
CA ARG A 67 -21.04 10.85 -1.83
C ARG A 67 -19.87 9.95 -1.48
N ALA A 68 -19.65 8.88 -2.24
CA ALA A 68 -18.51 7.99 -2.09
C ALA A 68 -17.19 8.60 -2.60
N ASN A 69 -17.18 9.86 -3.07
CA ASN A 69 -16.02 10.46 -3.71
C ASN A 69 -15.45 9.61 -4.85
N SER A 70 -16.31 9.02 -5.67
CA SER A 70 -15.95 8.12 -6.76
C SER A 70 -15.09 6.92 -6.34
N ASN A 71 -15.31 6.43 -5.14
CA ASN A 71 -14.67 5.24 -4.59
C ASN A 71 -15.65 4.05 -4.64
N PRO A 72 -15.40 3.03 -5.46
CA PRO A 72 -16.32 1.89 -5.60
C PRO A 72 -16.44 1.05 -4.33
N VAL A 73 -15.39 0.97 -3.48
CA VAL A 73 -15.45 0.24 -2.20
C VAL A 73 -16.42 0.95 -1.25
N VAL A 74 -16.28 2.28 -1.12
CA VAL A 74 -17.19 3.09 -0.30
C VAL A 74 -18.60 3.07 -0.88
N LEU A 75 -18.75 3.16 -2.21
CA LEU A 75 -20.06 3.07 -2.86
C LEU A 75 -20.79 1.78 -2.44
N MET A 76 -20.15 0.64 -2.54
CA MET A 76 -20.77 -0.65 -2.15
C MET A 76 -21.13 -0.70 -0.66
N ASN A 77 -20.33 -0.06 0.20
CA ASN A 77 -20.59 -0.03 1.64
C ASN A 77 -21.77 0.86 2.04
N ILE A 78 -22.09 1.90 1.25
CA ILE A 78 -23.21 2.83 1.55
C ILE A 78 -24.51 2.49 0.84
N LEU A 79 -24.50 1.54 -0.10
CA LEU A 79 -25.71 1.09 -0.76
C LEU A 79 -26.59 0.25 0.17
N SER A 80 -27.91 0.47 0.11
CA SER A 80 -28.83 -0.39 0.81
C SER A 80 -28.91 -1.78 0.17
N TYR A 81 -29.21 -2.80 0.98
CA TYR A 81 -29.40 -4.16 0.47
C TYR A 81 -30.54 -4.23 -0.57
N ASP A 82 -31.65 -3.50 -0.32
CA ASP A 82 -32.78 -3.45 -1.25
C ASP A 82 -32.35 -2.93 -2.62
N ARG A 83 -31.50 -1.88 -2.67
CA ARG A 83 -30.95 -1.36 -3.92
C ARG A 83 -30.08 -2.40 -4.64
N MET A 84 -29.28 -3.16 -3.91
CA MET A 84 -28.48 -4.24 -4.49
C MET A 84 -29.35 -5.36 -5.07
N VAL A 85 -30.45 -5.70 -4.39
CA VAL A 85 -31.43 -6.70 -4.89
C VAL A 85 -32.16 -6.17 -6.13
N GLU A 86 -32.50 -4.90 -6.19
CA GLU A 86 -33.08 -4.29 -7.42
C GLU A 86 -32.11 -4.39 -8.59
N LEU A 87 -30.84 -4.01 -8.40
CA LEU A 87 -29.80 -4.09 -9.43
C LEU A 87 -29.57 -5.51 -9.93
N SER A 88 -29.61 -6.49 -9.05
CA SER A 88 -29.46 -7.91 -9.45
C SER A 88 -30.60 -8.42 -10.37
N LYS A 89 -31.74 -7.72 -10.38
CA LYS A 89 -32.90 -8.02 -11.22
C LYS A 89 -33.01 -7.11 -12.44
N ASP A 90 -32.22 -6.05 -12.51
CA ASP A 90 -32.18 -5.12 -13.64
C ASP A 90 -31.38 -5.73 -14.79
N ALA A 91 -32.09 -6.19 -15.83
CA ALA A 91 -31.47 -6.86 -16.97
C ALA A 91 -30.44 -5.97 -17.70
N GLN A 92 -30.71 -4.67 -17.82
CA GLN A 92 -29.81 -3.71 -18.48
C GLN A 92 -28.52 -3.50 -17.67
N PHE A 93 -28.65 -3.39 -16.36
CA PHE A 93 -27.47 -3.32 -15.46
C PHE A 93 -26.65 -4.61 -15.51
N MET A 94 -27.29 -5.77 -15.44
CA MET A 94 -26.63 -7.07 -15.47
C MET A 94 -25.91 -7.33 -16.79
N GLU A 95 -26.48 -6.91 -17.93
CA GLU A 95 -25.80 -6.96 -19.23
C GLU A 95 -24.53 -6.09 -19.22
N LYS A 96 -24.63 -4.85 -18.73
CA LYS A 96 -23.48 -3.96 -18.61
C LYS A 96 -22.40 -4.52 -17.68
N LEU A 97 -22.79 -5.02 -16.50
CA LEU A 97 -21.87 -5.66 -15.56
C LEU A 97 -21.13 -6.85 -16.19
N ASN A 98 -21.86 -7.72 -16.88
CA ASN A 98 -21.28 -8.88 -17.53
C ASN A 98 -20.30 -8.46 -18.63
N LYS A 99 -20.67 -7.49 -19.48
CA LYS A 99 -19.78 -6.97 -20.53
C LYS A 99 -18.46 -6.44 -19.96
N VAL A 100 -18.51 -5.57 -18.94
CA VAL A 100 -17.32 -4.98 -18.32
C VAL A 100 -16.48 -6.05 -17.63
N TYR A 101 -17.13 -7.01 -16.97
CA TYR A 101 -16.42 -8.09 -16.29
C TYR A 101 -15.75 -9.07 -17.27
N ASP A 102 -16.39 -9.40 -18.38
CA ASP A 102 -15.82 -10.26 -19.41
C ASP A 102 -14.61 -9.61 -20.08
N GLU A 103 -14.67 -8.28 -20.32
CA GLU A 103 -13.52 -7.49 -20.78
C GLU A 103 -12.39 -7.52 -19.75
N PHE A 104 -12.70 -7.28 -18.48
CA PHE A 104 -11.74 -7.36 -17.38
C PHE A 104 -11.09 -8.74 -17.29
N ARG A 105 -11.87 -9.84 -17.37
CA ARG A 105 -11.31 -11.19 -17.35
C ARG A 105 -10.44 -11.50 -18.56
N ALA A 106 -10.86 -11.11 -19.75
CA ALA A 106 -10.04 -11.25 -20.96
C ALA A 106 -8.71 -10.51 -20.83
N TYR A 107 -8.73 -9.30 -20.20
CA TYR A 107 -7.55 -8.55 -19.89
C TYR A 107 -6.67 -9.29 -18.86
N MET A 108 -7.23 -9.70 -17.72
CA MET A 108 -6.49 -10.36 -16.63
C MET A 108 -5.90 -11.72 -17.03
N ASP A 109 -6.62 -12.51 -17.80
CA ASP A 109 -6.26 -13.90 -18.12
C ASP A 109 -5.25 -14.01 -19.28
N THR A 110 -4.83 -12.89 -19.85
CA THR A 110 -3.77 -12.87 -20.89
C THR A 110 -2.45 -13.38 -20.29
N PRO A 111 -1.86 -14.46 -20.83
CA PRO A 111 -0.64 -15.03 -20.29
C PRO A 111 0.56 -14.08 -20.43
N LYS A 112 1.44 -14.07 -19.44
CA LYS A 112 2.70 -13.32 -19.45
C LYS A 112 3.66 -13.89 -20.50
N ASP A 113 4.42 -13.01 -21.18
CA ASP A 113 5.50 -13.41 -22.06
C ASP A 113 6.75 -13.80 -21.24
N LYS A 114 6.97 -15.10 -21.10
CA LYS A 114 8.10 -15.66 -20.33
C LYS A 114 9.50 -15.34 -20.90
N LYS A 115 9.57 -14.76 -22.08
CA LYS A 115 10.85 -14.34 -22.71
C LYS A 115 11.27 -12.94 -22.31
N LYS A 116 10.35 -12.13 -21.76
CA LYS A 116 10.64 -10.79 -21.29
C LYS A 116 11.21 -10.84 -19.86
N PRO A 117 12.11 -9.90 -19.50
CA PRO A 117 12.62 -9.82 -18.13
C PRO A 117 11.49 -9.50 -17.15
N THR A 118 11.62 -10.02 -15.94
CA THR A 118 10.72 -9.73 -14.83
C THR A 118 11.30 -8.60 -13.99
N ILE A 119 10.44 -7.71 -13.45
CA ILE A 119 10.87 -6.46 -12.84
C ILE A 119 10.28 -6.32 -11.43
N ALA A 120 11.12 -5.96 -10.45
CA ALA A 120 10.69 -5.41 -9.16
C ALA A 120 10.91 -3.90 -9.19
N TYR A 121 9.84 -3.12 -8.98
CA TYR A 121 9.85 -1.65 -9.05
C TYR A 121 9.61 -1.04 -7.68
N PHE A 122 10.54 -0.20 -7.23
CA PHE A 122 10.51 0.41 -5.90
C PHE A 122 10.31 1.92 -6.01
N SER A 123 9.28 2.44 -5.36
CA SER A 123 9.03 3.88 -5.28
C SER A 123 8.40 4.25 -3.93
N MET A 124 8.71 5.45 -3.42
CA MET A 124 8.06 5.99 -2.21
C MET A 124 6.61 6.37 -2.44
N GLU A 125 6.20 6.60 -3.69
CA GLU A 125 4.87 7.10 -4.00
C GLU A 125 4.33 6.54 -5.32
N TYR A 126 2.99 6.37 -5.37
CA TYR A 126 2.28 5.88 -6.55
C TYR A 126 0.96 6.63 -6.73
N GLY A 127 0.88 7.46 -7.76
CA GLY A 127 -0.32 8.20 -8.15
C GLY A 127 -1.28 7.36 -8.99
N LEU A 128 -1.99 6.44 -8.36
CA LEU A 128 -2.90 5.50 -9.05
C LEU A 128 -4.30 6.05 -9.21
N THR A 129 -4.86 6.55 -8.12
CA THR A 129 -6.21 7.08 -8.04
C THR A 129 -6.32 8.02 -6.85
N HIS A 130 -7.24 8.98 -6.92
CA HIS A 130 -7.46 9.95 -5.85
C HIS A 130 -7.98 9.33 -4.54
N VAL A 131 -8.54 8.12 -4.59
CA VAL A 131 -9.04 7.43 -3.38
C VAL A 131 -7.92 6.78 -2.57
N LEU A 132 -6.74 6.58 -3.15
CA LEU A 132 -5.57 6.01 -2.49
C LEU A 132 -4.48 7.08 -2.37
N LYS A 133 -4.41 7.71 -1.19
CA LYS A 133 -3.54 8.86 -0.94
C LYS A 133 -2.12 8.42 -0.60
N ILE A 134 -1.40 7.87 -1.57
CA ILE A 134 -0.01 7.40 -1.44
C ILE A 134 0.95 8.12 -2.40
N TYR A 135 0.62 9.35 -2.79
CA TYR A 135 1.47 10.20 -3.63
C TYR A 135 1.22 11.68 -3.32
N SER A 136 2.15 12.54 -3.73
CA SER A 136 2.00 13.99 -3.60
C SER A 136 2.10 14.74 -4.92
N GLY A 137 3.01 14.37 -5.79
CA GLY A 137 3.34 15.15 -6.99
C GLY A 137 3.69 14.31 -8.22
N GLY A 138 4.49 14.91 -9.10
CA GLY A 138 4.83 14.36 -10.42
C GLY A 138 5.55 13.02 -10.36
N LEU A 139 6.41 12.81 -9.37
CA LEU A 139 7.12 11.54 -9.17
C LEU A 139 6.14 10.38 -8.96
N GLY A 140 5.12 10.60 -8.12
CA GLY A 140 4.07 9.61 -7.87
C GLY A 140 3.17 9.38 -9.06
N ILE A 141 2.80 10.43 -9.79
CA ILE A 141 2.02 10.30 -11.03
C ILE A 141 2.79 9.46 -12.05
N LEU A 142 4.08 9.75 -12.26
CA LEU A 142 4.92 8.96 -13.16
C LEU A 142 4.98 7.49 -12.74
N ALA A 143 5.22 7.21 -11.45
CA ALA A 143 5.28 5.83 -10.94
C ALA A 143 3.94 5.10 -11.10
N GLY A 144 2.82 5.79 -10.84
CA GLY A 144 1.47 5.26 -11.03
C GLY A 144 1.17 4.94 -12.49
N ASP A 145 1.46 5.87 -13.40
CA ASP A 145 1.25 5.68 -14.83
C ASP A 145 2.15 4.58 -15.38
N TYR A 146 3.41 4.51 -14.90
CA TYR A 146 4.34 3.47 -15.30
C TYR A 146 3.83 2.05 -14.97
N ILE A 147 3.30 1.83 -13.76
CA ILE A 147 2.78 0.50 -13.42
C ILE A 147 1.42 0.21 -14.07
N LYS A 148 0.58 1.22 -14.36
CA LYS A 148 -0.63 1.04 -15.17
C LYS A 148 -0.30 0.62 -16.60
N GLU A 149 0.63 1.34 -17.24
CA GLU A 149 1.08 1.01 -18.60
C GLU A 149 1.77 -0.36 -18.65
N ALA A 150 2.60 -0.69 -17.64
CA ALA A 150 3.21 -2.01 -17.54
C ALA A 150 2.14 -3.11 -17.42
N SER A 151 1.03 -2.82 -16.72
CA SER A 151 -0.14 -3.71 -16.66
C SER A 151 -0.79 -3.87 -18.02
N ASP A 152 -1.04 -2.78 -18.75
CA ASP A 152 -1.66 -2.81 -20.07
C ASP A 152 -0.77 -3.52 -21.11
N CYS A 153 0.54 -3.32 -21.03
CA CYS A 153 1.54 -4.04 -21.84
C CYS A 153 1.84 -5.47 -21.37
N ASN A 154 1.14 -5.95 -20.35
CA ASN A 154 1.31 -7.29 -19.76
C ASN A 154 2.76 -7.63 -19.36
N VAL A 155 3.49 -6.64 -18.84
CA VAL A 155 4.85 -6.83 -18.30
C VAL A 155 4.77 -7.62 -16.98
N ASP A 156 5.70 -8.55 -16.74
CA ASP A 156 5.81 -9.22 -15.45
C ASP A 156 6.56 -8.33 -14.45
N MET A 157 5.82 -7.43 -13.81
CA MET A 157 6.34 -6.48 -12.83
C MET A 157 5.61 -6.64 -11.50
N THR A 158 6.35 -6.42 -10.40
CA THR A 158 5.82 -6.32 -9.04
C THR A 158 6.34 -5.02 -8.45
N ALA A 159 5.46 -4.25 -7.83
CA ALA A 159 5.83 -2.95 -7.26
C ALA A 159 5.84 -2.99 -5.72
N ILE A 160 6.71 -2.17 -5.12
CA ILE A 160 6.88 -2.02 -3.66
C ILE A 160 6.80 -0.55 -3.30
N GLY A 161 6.04 -0.23 -2.24
CA GLY A 161 5.87 1.12 -1.71
C GLY A 161 5.40 1.13 -0.27
N PHE A 162 4.77 2.24 0.14
CA PHE A 162 4.24 2.44 1.48
C PHE A 162 2.73 2.65 1.48
N LEU A 163 2.07 2.14 2.51
CA LEU A 163 0.72 2.54 2.88
C LEU A 163 0.82 3.64 3.94
N TYR A 164 0.67 4.89 3.51
CA TYR A 164 0.73 6.02 4.43
C TYR A 164 -0.56 6.17 5.23
N ARG A 165 -0.44 6.39 6.54
CA ARG A 165 -1.59 6.60 7.42
C ARG A 165 -2.34 7.89 7.09
N TYR A 166 -1.60 8.99 6.86
CA TYR A 166 -2.19 10.30 6.57
C TYR A 166 -1.99 10.70 5.10
N GLY A 167 -1.07 10.07 4.41
CA GLY A 167 -0.71 10.42 3.03
C GLY A 167 -0.11 11.82 2.94
N TYR A 168 -0.57 12.58 1.94
CA TYR A 168 -0.21 13.98 1.76
C TYR A 168 -1.37 14.88 2.22
N PHE A 169 -1.05 16.10 2.69
CA PHE A 169 -2.06 17.00 3.23
C PHE A 169 -3.03 17.53 2.18
N THR A 170 -4.25 17.87 2.63
CA THR A 170 -5.21 18.68 1.87
C THR A 170 -5.18 20.12 2.36
N GLN A 171 -5.37 21.07 1.44
CA GLN A 171 -5.33 22.49 1.76
C GLN A 171 -6.73 23.04 1.89
N THR A 172 -6.94 23.83 2.94
CA THR A 172 -8.09 24.73 3.07
C THR A 172 -7.62 26.15 3.34
N LEU A 173 -8.48 27.12 3.14
CA LEU A 173 -8.22 28.51 3.51
C LEU A 173 -9.01 28.88 4.75
N SER A 174 -8.38 29.61 5.67
CA SER A 174 -9.08 30.27 6.76
C SER A 174 -9.95 31.44 6.24
N PRO A 175 -10.88 31.99 7.04
CA PRO A 175 -11.59 33.19 6.68
C PRO A 175 -10.69 34.40 6.34
N GLU A 176 -9.50 34.44 6.92
CA GLU A 176 -8.48 35.47 6.71
C GLU A 176 -7.56 35.17 5.49
N GLY A 177 -7.83 34.08 4.74
CA GLY A 177 -7.07 33.70 3.55
C GLY A 177 -5.74 32.98 3.85
N GLN A 178 -5.53 32.53 5.06
CA GLN A 178 -4.33 31.73 5.42
C GLN A 178 -4.50 30.28 5.03
N GLN A 179 -3.44 29.68 4.52
CA GLN A 179 -3.42 28.24 4.20
C GLN A 179 -3.45 27.41 5.50
N ILE A 180 -4.35 26.42 5.51
CA ILE A 180 -4.41 25.39 6.55
C ILE A 180 -4.09 24.07 5.90
N ALA A 181 -3.10 23.36 6.45
CA ALA A 181 -2.76 22.00 6.03
C ALA A 181 -3.51 20.99 6.91
N ASN A 182 -4.35 20.16 6.28
CA ASN A 182 -5.14 19.16 6.98
C ASN A 182 -4.57 17.76 6.67
N TYR A 183 -4.25 17.01 7.73
CA TYR A 183 -3.79 15.63 7.66
C TYR A 183 -4.90 14.72 8.20
N GLU A 184 -5.61 14.05 7.29
CA GLU A 184 -6.68 13.13 7.66
C GLU A 184 -6.19 11.69 7.57
N ALA A 185 -6.43 10.92 8.63
CA ALA A 185 -6.10 9.50 8.63
C ALA A 185 -6.93 8.74 7.60
N GLN A 186 -6.28 7.98 6.73
CA GLN A 186 -6.96 7.09 5.80
C GLN A 186 -7.64 5.94 6.56
N ASN A 187 -8.90 5.68 6.24
CA ASN A 187 -9.56 4.47 6.69
C ASN A 187 -9.26 3.34 5.70
N PHE A 188 -8.37 2.44 6.06
CA PHE A 188 -7.90 1.37 5.20
C PHE A 188 -9.00 0.40 4.78
N SER A 189 -10.09 0.24 5.58
CA SER A 189 -11.23 -0.60 5.20
C SER A 189 -12.05 -0.04 4.03
N ASN A 190 -11.88 1.25 3.73
CA ASN A 190 -12.55 1.93 2.61
C ASN A 190 -11.67 2.03 1.36
N LEU A 191 -10.50 1.43 1.36
CA LEU A 191 -9.56 1.50 0.24
C LEU A 191 -9.60 0.20 -0.58
N PRO A 192 -9.27 0.26 -1.88
CA PRO A 192 -9.16 -0.92 -2.73
C PRO A 192 -7.85 -1.68 -2.46
N ILE A 193 -7.64 -2.08 -1.22
CA ILE A 193 -6.44 -2.78 -0.74
C ILE A 193 -6.84 -4.04 0.04
N THR A 194 -5.98 -5.01 0.06
CA THR A 194 -6.15 -6.24 0.85
C THR A 194 -4.92 -6.49 1.71
N GLN A 195 -5.14 -6.89 2.95
CA GLN A 195 -4.02 -7.28 3.82
C GLN A 195 -3.49 -8.65 3.41
N VAL A 196 -2.17 -8.75 3.23
CA VAL A 196 -1.52 -10.01 2.89
C VAL A 196 -1.51 -10.91 4.12
N LYS A 197 -1.89 -12.18 3.94
CA LYS A 197 -2.00 -13.17 5.00
C LYS A 197 -0.96 -14.26 4.86
N GLU A 198 -0.57 -14.83 5.99
CA GLU A 198 0.16 -16.08 6.07
C GLU A 198 -0.78 -17.28 5.81
N ALA A 199 -0.21 -18.46 5.64
CA ALA A 199 -0.98 -19.69 5.39
C ALA A 199 -1.94 -20.04 6.55
N ASP A 200 -1.66 -19.61 7.77
CA ASP A 200 -2.51 -19.80 8.95
C ASP A 200 -3.61 -18.73 9.11
N GLY A 201 -3.68 -17.78 8.18
CA GLY A 201 -4.66 -16.68 8.20
C GLY A 201 -4.22 -15.45 9.01
N SER A 202 -3.08 -15.49 9.70
CA SER A 202 -2.52 -14.32 10.39
C SER A 202 -2.03 -13.26 9.38
N ASN A 203 -1.86 -12.02 9.84
CA ASN A 203 -1.31 -10.96 8.99
C ASN A 203 0.17 -11.21 8.72
N MET A 204 0.58 -11.08 7.45
CA MET A 204 1.99 -11.16 7.10
C MET A 204 2.76 -9.98 7.70
N VAL A 205 3.82 -10.28 8.44
CA VAL A 205 4.69 -9.30 9.10
C VAL A 205 6.08 -9.37 8.48
N ILE A 206 6.60 -8.24 8.06
CA ILE A 206 7.98 -8.08 7.60
C ILE A 206 8.79 -7.50 8.76
N GLU A 207 9.81 -8.22 9.20
CA GLU A 207 10.72 -7.79 10.26
C GLU A 207 11.96 -7.15 9.63
N VAL A 208 12.11 -5.84 9.82
CA VAL A 208 13.19 -5.05 9.21
C VAL A 208 14.20 -4.66 10.29
N PRO A 209 15.49 -5.02 10.12
CA PRO A 209 16.53 -4.66 11.08
C PRO A 209 16.83 -3.16 11.01
N TYR A 210 16.75 -2.50 12.16
CA TYR A 210 17.19 -1.13 12.38
C TYR A 210 18.28 -1.10 13.45
N PRO A 211 19.07 -0.02 13.56
CA PRO A 211 20.07 0.10 14.62
C PRO A 211 19.47 -0.13 16.01
N GLY A 212 19.91 -1.20 16.67
CA GLY A 212 19.52 -1.57 18.04
C GLY A 212 18.09 -2.12 18.21
N ARG A 213 17.32 -2.32 17.16
CA ARG A 213 15.92 -2.82 17.22
C ARG A 213 15.45 -3.44 15.90
N THR A 214 14.29 -4.06 15.94
CA THR A 214 13.56 -4.54 14.76
C THR A 214 12.28 -3.75 14.62
N VAL A 215 12.01 -3.22 13.42
CA VAL A 215 10.74 -2.58 13.04
C VAL A 215 9.89 -3.60 12.28
N LYS A 216 8.62 -3.69 12.62
CA LYS A 216 7.67 -4.64 12.04
C LYS A 216 6.68 -3.94 11.14
N ALA A 217 6.58 -4.36 9.90
CA ALA A 217 5.63 -3.82 8.95
C ALA A 217 4.60 -4.88 8.55
N TYR A 218 3.31 -4.49 8.58
CA TYR A 218 2.29 -5.24 7.86
C TYR A 218 2.47 -5.06 6.36
N LEU A 219 2.06 -6.06 5.60
CA LEU A 219 2.10 -6.03 4.16
C LEU A 219 0.67 -5.97 3.61
N TRP A 220 0.41 -4.95 2.78
CA TRP A 220 -0.84 -4.76 2.07
C TRP A 220 -0.64 -4.92 0.57
N LYS A 221 -1.68 -5.28 -0.14
CA LYS A 221 -1.66 -5.44 -1.59
C LYS A 221 -2.71 -4.58 -2.26
N VAL A 222 -2.31 -3.87 -3.33
CA VAL A 222 -3.17 -3.21 -4.31
C VAL A 222 -3.08 -3.99 -5.61
N ALA A 223 -4.21 -4.42 -6.15
CA ALA A 223 -4.27 -4.97 -7.50
C ALA A 223 -4.34 -3.82 -8.51
N VAL A 224 -3.32 -3.69 -9.35
CA VAL A 224 -3.20 -2.66 -10.39
C VAL A 224 -3.32 -3.34 -11.77
N GLY A 225 -4.55 -3.66 -12.17
CA GLY A 225 -4.78 -4.55 -13.31
C GLY A 225 -4.10 -5.90 -13.06
N ARG A 226 -3.18 -6.29 -13.95
CA ARG A 226 -2.40 -7.54 -13.90
C ARG A 226 -1.20 -7.49 -12.96
N MET A 227 -0.99 -6.36 -12.28
CA MET A 227 0.18 -6.09 -11.45
C MET A 227 -0.19 -6.07 -9.97
N ASP A 228 0.70 -6.55 -9.13
CA ASP A 228 0.59 -6.40 -7.68
C ASP A 228 1.53 -5.29 -7.20
N LEU A 229 0.97 -4.34 -6.45
CA LEU A 229 1.72 -3.36 -5.68
C LEU A 229 1.61 -3.75 -4.20
N TYR A 230 2.75 -4.02 -3.58
CA TYR A 230 2.83 -4.31 -2.16
C TYR A 230 3.24 -3.06 -1.38
N LEU A 231 2.50 -2.79 -0.31
CA LEU A 231 2.67 -1.60 0.52
C LEU A 231 3.04 -2.00 1.94
N LEU A 232 4.14 -1.43 2.44
CA LEU A 232 4.62 -1.62 3.81
C LEU A 232 3.94 -0.61 4.75
N ASP A 233 3.50 -1.08 5.92
CA ASP A 233 2.79 -0.30 6.94
C ASP A 233 3.37 -0.60 8.32
N THR A 234 4.02 0.41 8.94
CA THR A 234 4.59 0.30 10.29
C THR A 234 3.65 0.79 11.38
N ASP A 235 2.47 1.35 11.03
CA ASP A 235 1.51 1.85 12.02
C ASP A 235 0.70 0.71 12.64
N ASN A 236 1.38 -0.13 13.42
CA ASN A 236 0.81 -1.28 14.09
C ASN A 236 1.27 -1.39 15.55
N GLU A 237 0.55 -2.19 16.34
CA GLU A 237 0.73 -2.32 17.78
C GLU A 237 2.03 -3.02 18.20
N MET A 238 2.72 -3.68 17.28
CA MET A 238 3.98 -4.37 17.55
C MET A 238 5.19 -3.40 17.61
N ASN A 239 4.99 -2.17 17.17
CA ASN A 239 6.02 -1.14 17.11
C ASN A 239 5.87 -0.11 18.24
N SER A 240 7.00 0.54 18.59
CA SER A 240 6.98 1.75 19.41
C SER A 240 6.24 2.89 18.69
N GLU A 241 5.75 3.89 19.43
CA GLU A 241 5.10 5.06 18.83
C GLU A 241 6.00 5.78 17.81
N TRP A 242 7.31 5.79 18.03
CA TRP A 242 8.30 6.39 17.13
C TRP A 242 8.46 5.62 15.82
N ASP A 243 8.41 4.29 15.88
CA ASP A 243 8.57 3.45 14.71
C ASP A 243 7.27 3.35 13.89
N ARG A 244 6.11 3.48 14.56
CA ARG A 244 4.81 3.59 13.88
C ARG A 244 4.75 4.78 12.92
N GLN A 245 5.40 5.89 13.28
CA GLN A 245 5.39 7.12 12.50
C GLN A 245 6.16 7.03 11.17
N ILE A 246 6.98 6.01 10.95
CA ILE A 246 7.78 5.88 9.72
C ILE A 246 6.88 5.92 8.46
N THR A 247 5.71 5.29 8.51
CA THR A 247 4.75 5.29 7.41
C THR A 247 3.53 6.21 7.63
N HIS A 248 3.65 7.22 8.52
CA HIS A 248 2.54 8.15 8.73
C HIS A 248 2.38 9.12 7.57
N GLN A 249 3.45 9.76 7.12
CA GLN A 249 3.40 10.83 6.11
C GLN A 249 4.44 10.64 5.02
N LEU A 250 4.03 10.92 3.79
CA LEU A 250 4.93 10.98 2.64
C LEU A 250 5.87 12.19 2.80
N TYR A 251 7.19 11.92 2.78
CA TYR A 251 8.24 12.91 3.01
C TYR A 251 8.10 13.68 4.34
N GLY A 252 7.38 13.13 5.29
CA GLY A 252 7.15 13.76 6.59
C GLY A 252 8.36 13.63 7.52
N GLY A 253 8.47 14.59 8.46
CA GLY A 253 9.52 14.62 9.46
C GLY A 253 10.82 15.24 8.96
N ASP A 254 11.91 14.89 9.64
CA ASP A 254 13.26 15.33 9.35
C ASP A 254 14.04 14.29 8.51
N TRP A 255 15.32 14.57 8.26
CA TRP A 255 16.22 13.67 7.54
C TRP A 255 16.37 12.29 8.24
N GLU A 256 16.20 12.23 9.57
CA GLU A 256 16.24 10.96 10.30
C GLU A 256 15.02 10.08 9.95
N ASN A 257 13.83 10.66 9.87
CA ASN A 257 12.65 9.91 9.42
C ASN A 257 12.80 9.48 7.95
N ARG A 258 13.45 10.31 7.14
CA ARG A 258 13.70 10.02 5.73
C ARG A 258 14.59 8.79 5.54
N ILE A 259 15.72 8.71 6.24
CA ILE A 259 16.57 7.50 6.16
C ILE A 259 15.85 6.26 6.73
N LYS A 260 14.98 6.43 7.75
CA LYS A 260 14.14 5.33 8.22
C LYS A 260 13.20 4.82 7.14
N GLN A 261 12.57 5.70 6.38
CA GLN A 261 11.74 5.32 5.23
C GLN A 261 12.55 4.61 4.15
N GLU A 262 13.75 5.06 3.84
CA GLU A 262 14.63 4.45 2.85
C GLU A 262 15.11 3.04 3.26
N ILE A 263 15.43 2.85 4.54
CA ILE A 263 15.73 1.52 5.10
C ILE A 263 14.50 0.61 4.94
N LEU A 264 13.31 1.10 5.30
CA LEU A 264 12.09 0.33 5.19
C LEU A 264 11.79 -0.03 3.73
N LEU A 265 11.90 0.93 2.80
CA LEU A 265 11.59 0.70 1.40
C LEU A 265 12.60 -0.26 0.75
N GLY A 266 13.91 0.02 0.91
CA GLY A 266 14.95 -0.77 0.26
C GLY A 266 15.14 -2.15 0.91
N ILE A 267 15.48 -2.17 2.19
CA ILE A 267 15.72 -3.44 2.92
C ILE A 267 14.40 -4.16 3.18
N GLY A 268 13.41 -3.47 3.76
CA GLY A 268 12.11 -4.06 4.06
C GLY A 268 11.38 -4.54 2.82
N GLY A 269 11.44 -3.80 1.71
CA GLY A 269 10.86 -4.20 0.44
C GLY A 269 11.49 -5.47 -0.14
N MET A 270 12.82 -5.63 -0.05
CA MET A 270 13.48 -6.87 -0.44
C MET A 270 13.09 -8.04 0.45
N LEU A 271 13.04 -7.83 1.77
CA LEU A 271 12.58 -8.86 2.72
C LEU A 271 11.12 -9.27 2.45
N ALA A 272 10.27 -8.32 2.04
CA ALA A 272 8.89 -8.62 1.63
C ALA A 272 8.85 -9.51 0.38
N LEU A 273 9.62 -9.17 -0.66
CA LEU A 273 9.71 -10.01 -1.88
C LEU A 273 10.23 -11.41 -1.56
N ASN A 274 11.27 -11.51 -0.72
CA ASN A 274 11.84 -12.80 -0.29
C ASN A 274 10.79 -13.64 0.45
N LYS A 275 10.04 -13.04 1.37
CA LYS A 275 9.00 -13.72 2.14
C LYS A 275 7.83 -14.17 1.27
N LEU A 276 7.50 -13.41 0.23
CA LEU A 276 6.50 -13.77 -0.79
C LEU A 276 7.01 -14.81 -1.80
N GLY A 277 8.31 -15.16 -1.77
CA GLY A 277 8.92 -16.05 -2.76
C GLY A 277 9.06 -15.43 -4.15
N ILE A 278 9.05 -14.09 -4.25
CA ILE A 278 9.11 -13.36 -5.51
C ILE A 278 10.57 -13.01 -5.84
N LYS A 279 11.10 -13.62 -6.89
CA LYS A 279 12.40 -13.28 -7.49
C LYS A 279 12.19 -12.64 -8.85
N LYS A 280 12.99 -11.61 -9.17
CA LYS A 280 12.91 -10.88 -10.43
C LYS A 280 14.29 -10.75 -11.08
N ASP A 281 14.30 -10.52 -12.39
CA ASP A 281 15.53 -10.35 -13.16
C ASP A 281 16.13 -8.95 -12.98
N VAL A 282 15.26 -7.93 -12.91
CA VAL A 282 15.63 -6.52 -12.79
C VAL A 282 15.00 -5.92 -11.53
N TYR A 283 15.81 -5.17 -10.79
CA TYR A 283 15.38 -4.40 -9.62
C TYR A 283 15.52 -2.92 -9.93
N HIS A 284 14.39 -2.25 -10.12
CA HIS A 284 14.31 -0.87 -10.56
C HIS A 284 14.05 0.06 -9.38
N CYS A 285 15.03 0.93 -9.11
CA CYS A 285 14.94 1.98 -8.10
C CYS A 285 14.46 3.28 -8.74
N ASN A 286 13.30 3.76 -8.35
CA ASN A 286 12.80 5.07 -8.73
C ASN A 286 13.37 6.13 -7.76
N GLU A 287 14.28 6.97 -8.24
CA GLU A 287 15.14 7.84 -7.45
C GLU A 287 16.02 7.09 -6.43
N GLY A 288 16.71 7.80 -5.55
CA GLY A 288 17.59 7.23 -4.51
C GLY A 288 16.87 6.50 -3.39
N HIS A 289 15.58 6.70 -3.24
CA HIS A 289 14.78 6.32 -2.06
C HIS A 289 14.79 4.82 -1.69
N ALA A 290 15.08 3.94 -2.65
CA ALA A 290 15.18 2.50 -2.42
C ALA A 290 16.59 1.95 -2.66
N ALA A 291 17.62 2.78 -2.72
CA ALA A 291 19.00 2.36 -3.04
C ALA A 291 19.50 1.25 -2.09
N LEU A 292 19.05 1.23 -0.84
CA LEU A 292 19.40 0.21 0.16
C LEU A 292 18.90 -1.21 -0.21
N MET A 293 18.02 -1.36 -1.21
CA MET A 293 17.69 -2.68 -1.76
C MET A 293 18.92 -3.40 -2.32
N GLY A 294 19.88 -2.64 -2.86
CA GLY A 294 21.14 -3.19 -3.35
C GLY A 294 21.98 -3.82 -2.24
N LEU A 295 21.99 -3.23 -1.04
CA LEU A 295 22.66 -3.81 0.13
C LEU A 295 22.00 -5.10 0.57
N GLN A 296 20.67 -5.11 0.70
CA GLN A 296 19.95 -6.34 1.10
C GLN A 296 20.16 -7.46 0.08
N ARG A 297 20.12 -7.16 -1.21
CA ARG A 297 20.42 -8.14 -2.27
C ARG A 297 21.83 -8.70 -2.18
N MET A 298 22.82 -7.86 -1.85
CA MET A 298 24.18 -8.36 -1.61
C MET A 298 24.24 -9.29 -0.39
N VAL A 299 23.53 -8.96 0.70
CA VAL A 299 23.41 -9.83 1.88
C VAL A 299 22.80 -11.18 1.49
N ASP A 300 21.70 -11.18 0.76
CA ASP A 300 21.00 -12.39 0.32
C ASP A 300 21.91 -13.28 -0.55
N LEU A 301 22.67 -12.70 -1.48
CA LEU A 301 23.59 -13.42 -2.35
C LEU A 301 24.80 -13.99 -1.60
N VAL A 302 25.36 -13.21 -0.66
CA VAL A 302 26.53 -13.65 0.13
C VAL A 302 26.14 -14.70 1.15
N GLN A 303 25.07 -14.47 1.90
CA GLN A 303 24.67 -15.37 2.99
C GLN A 303 23.81 -16.54 2.50
N GLY A 304 22.95 -16.32 1.52
CA GLY A 304 22.02 -17.33 1.02
C GLY A 304 22.59 -18.18 -0.11
N GLU A 305 23.36 -17.59 -1.02
CA GLU A 305 23.91 -18.27 -2.20
C GLU A 305 25.43 -18.54 -2.11
N GLY A 306 26.09 -18.06 -1.03
CA GLY A 306 27.51 -18.29 -0.78
C GLY A 306 28.47 -17.55 -1.72
N LEU A 307 28.01 -16.49 -2.38
CA LEU A 307 28.86 -15.67 -3.25
C LEU A 307 29.83 -14.83 -2.41
N THR A 308 31.01 -14.55 -2.98
CA THR A 308 31.87 -13.51 -2.40
C THR A 308 31.25 -12.14 -2.58
N PHE A 309 31.64 -11.17 -1.75
CA PHE A 309 31.15 -9.78 -1.86
C PHE A 309 31.33 -9.21 -3.28
N ASN A 310 32.47 -9.44 -3.93
CA ASN A 310 32.73 -8.94 -5.26
C ASN A 310 31.82 -9.59 -6.32
N GLN A 311 31.54 -10.87 -6.20
CA GLN A 311 30.61 -11.58 -7.08
C GLN A 311 29.17 -11.05 -6.89
N ALA A 312 28.72 -10.94 -5.63
CA ALA A 312 27.40 -10.40 -5.30
C ALA A 312 27.22 -8.96 -5.82
N LYS A 313 28.26 -8.13 -5.68
CA LYS A 313 28.27 -6.76 -6.19
C LYS A 313 28.07 -6.71 -7.70
N GLU A 314 28.74 -7.57 -8.48
CA GLU A 314 28.57 -7.59 -9.94
C GLU A 314 27.18 -8.10 -10.36
N VAL A 315 26.62 -9.08 -9.65
CA VAL A 315 25.24 -9.55 -9.89
C VAL A 315 24.23 -8.42 -9.62
N VAL A 316 24.37 -7.73 -8.48
CA VAL A 316 23.47 -6.60 -8.13
C VAL A 316 23.60 -5.47 -9.17
N ARG A 317 24.84 -5.14 -9.59
CA ARG A 317 25.10 -4.11 -10.59
C ARG A 317 24.49 -4.45 -11.95
N ALA A 318 24.61 -5.70 -12.40
CA ALA A 318 24.11 -6.15 -13.68
C ALA A 318 22.59 -6.20 -13.78
N SER A 319 21.88 -6.30 -12.64
CA SER A 319 20.43 -6.44 -12.52
C SER A 319 19.75 -5.25 -11.81
N GLY A 320 20.50 -4.18 -11.53
CA GLY A 320 19.97 -2.95 -10.97
C GLY A 320 19.66 -1.92 -12.06
N LEU A 321 18.48 -1.29 -12.00
CA LEU A 321 18.10 -0.15 -12.82
C LEU A 321 17.80 1.04 -11.90
N TYR A 322 18.35 2.19 -12.20
CA TYR A 322 18.12 3.44 -11.49
C TYR A 322 17.58 4.49 -12.43
N THR A 323 16.49 5.16 -12.02
CA THR A 323 15.93 6.28 -12.76
C THR A 323 16.00 7.55 -11.92
N CYS A 324 16.74 8.55 -12.41
CA CYS A 324 16.86 9.85 -11.79
C CYS A 324 16.01 10.87 -12.56
N HIS A 325 15.11 11.52 -11.85
CA HIS A 325 14.23 12.56 -12.39
C HIS A 325 14.61 13.96 -11.90
N THR A 326 15.34 14.05 -10.77
CA THR A 326 15.58 15.30 -10.04
C THR A 326 17.02 15.77 -10.24
N PRO A 327 17.27 16.84 -11.03
CA PRO A 327 18.63 17.35 -11.28
C PRO A 327 19.11 18.34 -10.22
N VAL A 328 18.33 18.60 -9.17
CA VAL A 328 18.60 19.60 -8.13
C VAL A 328 19.01 18.95 -6.81
N PRO A 329 19.67 19.69 -5.87
CA PRO A 329 20.13 19.13 -4.59
C PRO A 329 19.08 18.38 -3.78
N ALA A 330 17.81 18.79 -3.83
CA ALA A 330 16.71 18.10 -3.14
C ALA A 330 16.52 16.63 -3.56
N GLY A 331 17.10 16.20 -4.67
CA GLY A 331 17.10 14.78 -5.08
C GLY A 331 18.25 13.96 -4.48
N HIS A 332 19.10 14.59 -3.68
CA HIS A 332 20.29 14.01 -3.06
C HIS A 332 20.23 14.04 -1.52
N ASP A 333 19.11 14.44 -0.97
CA ASP A 333 18.91 14.53 0.49
C ASP A 333 18.66 13.13 1.11
#